data_868af3d844ef3c6443b1243406ba2eb8
#
_entry.id   868af3d844ef3c6443b1243406ba2eb8
#
_cell.length_a   1.000
_cell.length_b   1.000
_cell.length_c   1.000
_cell.angle_alpha   90.00
_cell.angle_beta   90.00
_cell.angle_gamma   90.00
#
_symmetry.space_group_name_H-M   'P 1'
#
loop_
_entity.id
_entity.type
_entity.pdbx_description
1 polymer ?
#
loop_
_entity_poly.entity_id
_entity_poly.type
_entity_poly.pdbx_seq_one_letter_code
_entity_poly.pdbx_strand_id
1 'polypeptide(L)'
;MKNKLILCCFTFLTFFSFSQNFKGGVIAGVSTSQVSGDALGGFHKAGLYLGVFTELPLSPISNIKMEMNYIQKGSNNPKIFENNMPDISTSYIEVPISIHYYQNEITSLEAGLQTAFLLTSTDNDISGNIQSNINHPFNNIDLGAFIGMNYHLTDNILLNSRISNSILPVRPHASGATYQLNKGQYNSVLSFTLHYIL
;
A
#
# COMPACT_ATOMS: atom_id res chain seq x y z
N MET A 1 39.78 -21.90 -14.96
CA MET A 1 38.62 -22.70 -14.48
C MET A 1 37.45 -21.82 -14.04
N LYS A 2 37.61 -20.71 -13.31
CA LYS A 2 36.51 -19.81 -12.85
C LYS A 2 35.65 -19.28 -13.99
N ASN A 3 36.23 -18.85 -15.11
CA ASN A 3 35.43 -18.29 -16.24
C ASN A 3 34.57 -19.32 -16.97
N LYS A 4 34.94 -20.62 -16.96
CA LYS A 4 34.16 -21.69 -17.55
C LYS A 4 32.96 -22.06 -16.66
N LEU A 5 33.13 -21.90 -15.33
CA LEU A 5 32.00 -22.12 -14.37
C LEU A 5 30.93 -21.02 -14.47
N ILE A 6 31.38 -19.76 -14.65
CA ILE A 6 30.48 -18.62 -14.84
C ILE A 6 29.69 -18.74 -16.15
N LEU A 7 30.38 -19.17 -17.24
CA LEU A 7 29.73 -19.39 -18.54
C LEU A 7 28.70 -20.54 -18.44
N CYS A 8 29.03 -21.62 -17.71
CA CYS A 8 28.10 -22.73 -17.50
C CYS A 8 26.86 -22.34 -16.67
N CYS A 9 27.04 -21.49 -15.63
CA CYS A 9 25.90 -20.93 -14.88
C CYS A 9 25.02 -20.03 -15.74
N PHE A 10 25.61 -19.22 -16.62
CA PHE A 10 24.86 -18.33 -17.53
C PHE A 10 24.08 -19.12 -18.60
N THR A 11 24.63 -20.21 -19.11
CA THR A 11 23.92 -21.08 -20.07
C THR A 11 22.80 -21.90 -19.40
N PHE A 12 22.92 -22.25 -18.11
CA PHE A 12 21.86 -22.95 -17.39
C PHE A 12 20.64 -22.07 -17.10
N LEU A 13 20.83 -20.74 -16.97
CA LEU A 13 19.74 -19.77 -16.77
C LEU A 13 18.83 -19.60 -18.00
N THR A 14 19.31 -19.90 -19.20
CA THR A 14 18.54 -19.75 -20.45
C THR A 14 17.59 -20.90 -20.73
N PHE A 15 17.71 -22.06 -20.05
CA PHE A 15 16.86 -23.22 -20.28
C PHE A 15 15.49 -23.18 -19.57
N PHE A 16 15.29 -22.24 -18.64
CA PHE A 16 14.01 -22.07 -17.93
C PHE A 16 13.16 -20.91 -18.43
N SER A 17 13.32 -20.52 -19.70
CA SER A 17 12.42 -19.55 -20.33
C SER A 17 11.08 -20.24 -20.68
N PHE A 18 10.28 -20.55 -19.67
CA PHE A 18 8.87 -20.81 -19.90
C PHE A 18 8.25 -19.47 -20.35
N SER A 19 7.52 -19.51 -21.47
CA SER A 19 6.67 -18.37 -21.86
C SER A 19 5.63 -18.15 -20.75
N GLN A 20 5.97 -17.28 -19.80
CA GLN A 20 5.04 -16.91 -18.73
C GLN A 20 4.11 -15.86 -19.35
N ASN A 21 2.81 -16.14 -19.34
CA ASN A 21 1.80 -15.18 -19.76
C ASN A 21 1.59 -14.13 -18.67
N PHE A 22 2.51 -13.16 -18.59
CA PHE A 22 2.31 -12.01 -17.74
C PHE A 22 1.20 -11.14 -18.30
N LYS A 23 0.29 -10.74 -17.44
CA LYS A 23 -0.65 -9.66 -17.71
C LYS A 23 -0.13 -8.42 -17.00
N GLY A 24 -0.36 -7.26 -17.58
CA GLY A 24 -0.02 -5.98 -16.99
C GLY A 24 -1.15 -4.99 -17.13
N GLY A 25 -1.09 -3.92 -16.36
CA GLY A 25 -2.15 -2.93 -16.44
C GLY A 25 -1.86 -1.71 -15.57
N VAL A 26 -2.87 -0.83 -15.54
CA VAL A 26 -2.84 0.42 -14.78
C VAL A 26 -3.92 0.41 -13.71
N ILE A 27 -3.67 1.17 -12.65
CA ILE A 27 -4.53 1.29 -11.47
C ILE A 27 -4.84 2.77 -11.27
N ALA A 28 -6.12 3.09 -11.03
CA ALA A 28 -6.54 4.42 -10.63
C ALA A 28 -7.68 4.32 -9.61
N GLY A 29 -7.66 5.18 -8.60
CA GLY A 29 -8.70 5.20 -7.59
C GLY A 29 -8.45 6.16 -6.46
N VAL A 30 -9.13 5.89 -5.35
CA VAL A 30 -9.09 6.72 -4.15
C VAL A 30 -8.81 5.86 -2.93
N SER A 31 -8.17 6.46 -1.96
CA SER A 31 -7.98 5.90 -0.62
C SER A 31 -8.67 6.76 0.42
N THR A 32 -9.04 6.14 1.52
CA THR A 32 -9.37 6.84 2.75
C THR A 32 -8.55 6.23 3.87
N SER A 33 -8.01 7.07 4.75
CA SER A 33 -7.02 6.62 5.73
C SER A 33 -7.18 7.28 7.08
N GLN A 34 -6.56 6.65 8.06
CA GLN A 34 -6.30 7.20 9.40
C GLN A 34 -4.92 6.75 9.87
N VAL A 35 -4.35 7.52 10.78
CA VAL A 35 -3.12 7.17 11.50
C VAL A 35 -3.53 6.79 12.92
N SER A 36 -3.52 5.49 13.22
CA SER A 36 -3.83 5.00 14.56
C SER A 36 -2.75 5.47 15.55
N GLY A 37 -3.17 5.94 16.73
CA GLY A 37 -2.23 6.45 17.75
C GLY A 37 -1.94 7.96 17.66
N ASP A 38 -2.68 8.70 16.84
CA ASP A 38 -2.65 10.17 16.76
C ASP A 38 -3.74 10.85 17.62
N ALA A 39 -4.51 10.06 18.37
CA ALA A 39 -5.70 10.46 19.13
C ALA A 39 -6.88 10.95 18.27
N LEU A 40 -6.81 10.85 16.96
CA LEU A 40 -7.93 11.06 16.04
C LEU A 40 -8.53 9.71 15.66
N GLY A 41 -9.85 9.66 15.47
CA GLY A 41 -10.55 8.46 15.05
C GLY A 41 -11.26 8.66 13.72
N GLY A 42 -11.28 7.59 12.90
CA GLY A 42 -12.05 7.55 11.65
C GLY A 42 -11.23 7.81 10.40
N PHE A 43 -11.69 7.24 9.29
CA PHE A 43 -11.07 7.33 7.96
C PHE A 43 -11.45 8.66 7.28
N HIS A 44 -11.01 9.79 7.84
CA HIS A 44 -11.38 11.13 7.35
C HIS A 44 -10.42 11.72 6.32
N LYS A 45 -9.27 11.08 6.07
CA LYS A 45 -8.29 11.56 5.09
C LYS A 45 -8.51 10.86 3.75
N ALA A 46 -9.09 11.58 2.79
CA ALA A 46 -9.15 11.12 1.41
C ALA A 46 -7.80 11.32 0.71
N GLY A 47 -7.43 10.40 -0.16
CA GLY A 47 -6.18 10.42 -0.92
C GLY A 47 -6.34 9.86 -2.33
N LEU A 48 -5.38 10.20 -3.19
CA LEU A 48 -5.25 9.68 -4.54
C LEU A 48 -4.51 8.34 -4.50
N TYR A 49 -4.93 7.40 -5.38
CA TYR A 49 -4.29 6.11 -5.59
C TYR A 49 -4.08 5.90 -7.09
N LEU A 50 -2.83 5.82 -7.52
CA LEU A 50 -2.45 5.59 -8.93
C LEU A 50 -1.33 4.58 -9.00
N GLY A 51 -1.37 3.68 -9.99
CA GLY A 51 -0.31 2.69 -10.10
C GLY A 51 -0.32 1.88 -11.38
N VAL A 52 0.60 0.94 -11.39
CA VAL A 52 0.75 -0.08 -12.43
C VAL A 52 0.90 -1.44 -11.76
N PHE A 53 0.56 -2.49 -12.46
CA PHE A 53 0.70 -3.85 -11.95
C PHE A 53 1.18 -4.81 -13.02
N THR A 54 1.76 -5.90 -12.55
CA THR A 54 1.98 -7.12 -13.34
C THR A 54 1.41 -8.30 -12.57
N GLU A 55 0.84 -9.24 -13.30
CA GLU A 55 0.18 -10.42 -12.76
C GLU A 55 0.66 -11.66 -13.49
N LEU A 56 0.98 -12.69 -12.71
CA LEU A 56 1.40 -14.00 -13.21
C LEU A 56 0.39 -15.06 -12.76
N PRO A 57 -0.31 -15.73 -13.69
CA PRO A 57 -1.13 -16.89 -13.36
C PRO A 57 -0.27 -18.03 -12.82
N LEU A 58 -0.61 -18.55 -11.65
CA LEU A 58 0.03 -19.70 -11.02
C LEU A 58 -0.77 -20.99 -11.26
N SER A 59 -2.10 -20.86 -11.26
CA SER A 59 -3.03 -21.95 -11.51
C SER A 59 -4.35 -21.41 -12.07
N PRO A 60 -5.29 -22.26 -12.50
CA PRO A 60 -6.61 -21.81 -12.96
C PRO A 60 -7.40 -20.97 -11.94
N ILE A 61 -7.06 -21.11 -10.64
CA ILE A 61 -7.77 -20.44 -9.54
C ILE A 61 -6.89 -19.50 -8.72
N SER A 62 -5.62 -19.27 -9.12
CA SER A 62 -4.72 -18.41 -8.35
C SER A 62 -3.70 -17.68 -9.21
N ASN A 63 -3.45 -16.45 -8.88
CA ASN A 63 -2.44 -15.58 -9.48
C ASN A 63 -1.57 -14.94 -8.40
N ILE A 64 -0.35 -14.57 -8.76
CA ILE A 64 0.46 -13.63 -7.99
C ILE A 64 0.46 -12.29 -8.72
N LYS A 65 0.29 -11.21 -7.98
CA LYS A 65 0.31 -9.84 -8.51
C LYS A 65 1.34 -9.02 -7.77
N MET A 66 2.11 -8.24 -8.51
CA MET A 66 3.00 -7.22 -8.00
C MET A 66 2.56 -5.86 -8.54
N GLU A 67 2.54 -4.87 -7.68
CA GLU A 67 2.10 -3.52 -8.03
C GLU A 67 3.19 -2.50 -7.68
N MET A 68 3.12 -1.33 -8.32
CA MET A 68 3.85 -0.14 -7.91
C MET A 68 2.87 1.03 -7.92
N ASN A 69 2.58 1.58 -6.75
CA ASN A 69 1.50 2.54 -6.56
C ASN A 69 2.00 3.82 -5.88
N TYR A 70 1.55 4.95 -6.38
CA TYR A 70 1.55 6.21 -5.64
C TYR A 70 0.27 6.29 -4.81
N ILE A 71 0.41 6.55 -3.51
CA ILE A 71 -0.72 6.68 -2.60
C ILE A 71 -0.55 7.85 -1.65
N GLN A 72 -1.63 8.56 -1.39
CA GLN A 72 -1.72 9.55 -0.34
C GLN A 72 -2.46 8.96 0.86
N LYS A 73 -1.87 9.13 2.06
CA LYS A 73 -2.38 8.66 3.34
C LYS A 73 -2.33 9.77 4.39
N GLY A 74 -2.86 9.49 5.56
CA GLY A 74 -2.76 10.38 6.70
C GLY A 74 -3.97 10.32 7.62
N SER A 75 -4.15 11.38 8.38
CA SER A 75 -5.29 11.60 9.27
C SER A 75 -5.78 13.03 9.13
N ASN A 76 -7.08 13.21 9.06
CA ASN A 76 -7.70 14.54 9.01
C ASN A 76 -8.56 14.74 10.25
N ASN A 77 -8.41 15.90 10.87
CA ASN A 77 -9.13 16.28 12.08
C ASN A 77 -10.35 17.17 11.72
N PRO A 78 -11.57 16.61 11.67
CA PRO A 78 -12.76 17.41 11.38
C PRO A 78 -13.08 18.45 12.46
N LYS A 79 -12.43 18.35 13.63
CA LYS A 79 -12.60 19.24 14.79
C LYS A 79 -11.35 20.02 15.13
N ILE A 80 -10.54 20.37 14.15
CA ILE A 80 -9.26 21.05 14.34
C ILE A 80 -9.40 22.38 15.12
N PHE A 81 -10.49 23.11 14.92
CA PHE A 81 -10.78 24.36 15.63
C PHE A 81 -11.20 24.17 17.10
N GLU A 82 -11.60 22.93 17.50
CA GLU A 82 -12.01 22.63 18.87
C GLU A 82 -10.86 22.08 19.71
N ASN A 83 -10.02 21.21 19.13
CA ASN A 83 -9.02 20.45 19.88
C ASN A 83 -7.56 20.71 19.45
N ASN A 84 -7.36 21.47 18.39
CA ASN A 84 -6.05 21.85 17.81
C ASN A 84 -5.10 20.64 17.58
N MET A 85 -5.65 19.45 17.32
CA MET A 85 -4.85 18.29 16.92
C MET A 85 -4.49 18.41 15.45
N PRO A 86 -3.22 18.21 15.06
CA PRO A 86 -2.78 18.44 13.70
C PRO A 86 -3.32 17.40 12.71
N ASP A 87 -3.59 17.87 11.50
CA ASP A 87 -3.78 17.02 10.32
C ASP A 87 -2.45 16.41 9.88
N ILE A 88 -2.48 15.14 9.55
CA ILE A 88 -1.33 14.42 9.02
C ILE A 88 -1.56 14.15 7.53
N SER A 89 -0.60 14.53 6.71
CA SER A 89 -0.60 14.22 5.28
C SER A 89 0.71 13.57 4.87
N THR A 90 0.63 12.39 4.30
CA THR A 90 1.79 11.64 3.81
C THR A 90 1.55 11.13 2.40
N SER A 91 2.61 11.00 1.61
CA SER A 91 2.56 10.31 0.32
C SER A 91 3.67 9.28 0.22
N TYR A 92 3.36 8.15 -0.42
CA TYR A 92 4.24 7.01 -0.53
C TYR A 92 4.27 6.46 -1.96
N ILE A 93 5.38 5.82 -2.31
CA ILE A 93 5.43 4.79 -3.34
C ILE A 93 5.33 3.45 -2.63
N GLU A 94 4.30 2.67 -2.95
CA GLU A 94 4.08 1.33 -2.40
C GLU A 94 4.40 0.26 -3.43
N VAL A 95 4.94 -0.86 -2.95
CA VAL A 95 5.17 -2.08 -3.73
C VAL A 95 4.44 -3.23 -3.06
N PRO A 96 3.14 -3.40 -3.33
CA PRO A 96 2.37 -4.57 -2.88
C PRO A 96 2.73 -5.82 -3.66
N ILE A 97 2.78 -6.95 -2.95
CA ILE A 97 2.83 -8.29 -3.53
C ILE A 97 1.69 -9.09 -2.92
N SER A 98 0.82 -9.63 -3.75
CA SER A 98 -0.38 -10.36 -3.33
C SER A 98 -0.55 -11.68 -4.06
N ILE A 99 -1.25 -12.58 -3.39
CA ILE A 99 -1.82 -13.78 -3.98
C ILE A 99 -3.31 -13.53 -4.14
N HIS A 100 -3.81 -13.82 -5.33
CA HIS A 100 -5.23 -13.74 -5.68
C HIS A 100 -5.79 -15.15 -5.76
N TYR A 101 -6.97 -15.34 -5.16
CA TYR A 101 -7.73 -16.59 -5.22
C TYR A 101 -9.08 -16.32 -5.89
N TYR A 102 -9.32 -16.94 -7.03
CA TYR A 102 -10.57 -16.83 -7.79
C TYR A 102 -11.62 -17.77 -7.22
N GLN A 103 -12.64 -17.20 -6.63
CA GLN A 103 -13.79 -17.97 -6.13
C GLN A 103 -14.71 -18.37 -7.29
N ASN A 104 -14.80 -17.50 -8.29
CA ASN A 104 -15.51 -17.71 -9.55
C ASN A 104 -14.95 -16.75 -10.61
N GLU A 105 -15.52 -16.72 -11.82
CA GLU A 105 -15.06 -15.87 -12.92
C GLU A 105 -15.21 -14.35 -12.64
N ILE A 106 -16.10 -13.99 -11.71
CA ILE A 106 -16.44 -12.59 -11.42
C ILE A 106 -15.70 -12.07 -10.19
N THR A 107 -15.44 -12.93 -9.19
CA THR A 107 -14.97 -12.50 -7.88
C THR A 107 -13.67 -13.19 -7.50
N SER A 108 -12.67 -12.45 -7.04
CA SER A 108 -11.48 -12.98 -6.43
C SER A 108 -11.16 -12.28 -5.11
N LEU A 109 -10.55 -13.01 -4.20
CA LEU A 109 -10.00 -12.50 -2.95
C LEU A 109 -8.50 -12.29 -3.13
N GLU A 110 -7.96 -11.29 -2.45
CA GLU A 110 -6.54 -11.05 -2.42
C GLU A 110 -6.04 -10.93 -0.98
N ALA A 111 -4.82 -11.36 -0.77
CA ALA A 111 -4.09 -11.12 0.47
C ALA A 111 -2.61 -10.91 0.14
N GLY A 112 -1.95 -10.00 0.85
CA GLY A 112 -0.57 -9.68 0.54
C GLY A 112 0.14 -8.84 1.58
N LEU A 113 1.40 -8.56 1.26
CA LEU A 113 2.27 -7.67 2.00
C LEU A 113 2.66 -6.50 1.10
N GLN A 114 2.91 -5.35 1.71
CA GLN A 114 3.35 -4.15 1.00
C GLN A 114 4.51 -3.50 1.71
N THR A 115 5.44 -2.98 0.92
CA THR A 115 6.50 -2.08 1.38
C THR A 115 6.22 -0.71 0.79
N ALA A 116 6.16 0.31 1.62
CA ALA A 116 5.91 1.68 1.20
C ALA A 116 7.12 2.56 1.53
N PHE A 117 7.53 3.37 0.57
CA PHE A 117 8.64 4.32 0.69
C PHE A 117 8.06 5.73 0.79
N LEU A 118 8.37 6.42 1.89
CA LEU A 118 7.89 7.78 2.16
C LEU A 118 8.49 8.76 1.16
N LEU A 119 7.63 9.55 0.50
CA LEU A 119 8.02 10.65 -0.36
C LEU A 119 7.95 11.98 0.38
N THR A 120 6.81 12.24 1.01
CA THR A 120 6.57 13.48 1.76
C THR A 120 5.74 13.20 3.00
N SER A 121 5.96 14.02 4.04
CA SER A 121 5.11 14.04 5.23
C SER A 121 4.98 15.48 5.74
N THR A 122 3.77 15.87 6.12
CA THR A 122 3.46 17.18 6.70
C THR A 122 2.45 17.01 7.82
N ASP A 123 2.67 17.76 8.91
CA ASP A 123 1.71 17.93 9.99
C ASP A 123 1.24 19.38 9.96
N ASN A 124 -0.06 19.64 9.90
CA ASN A 124 -0.65 20.97 9.83
C ASN A 124 -1.63 21.17 10.99
N ASP A 125 -1.48 22.28 11.71
CA ASP A 125 -2.46 22.78 12.67
C ASP A 125 -3.22 24.00 12.12
N ILE A 126 -3.97 24.69 12.98
CA ILE A 126 -4.71 25.91 12.63
C ILE A 126 -3.78 27.02 12.13
N SER A 127 -2.51 27.03 12.57
CA SER A 127 -1.50 28.03 12.23
C SER A 127 -0.73 27.69 10.96
N GLY A 128 -0.94 26.50 10.39
CA GLY A 128 -0.27 25.98 9.20
C GLY A 128 0.67 24.81 9.50
N ASN A 129 1.74 24.67 8.72
CA ASN A 129 2.67 23.56 8.84
C ASN A 129 3.45 23.61 10.16
N ILE A 130 3.33 22.55 10.96
CA ILE A 130 4.07 22.43 12.21
C ILE A 130 5.39 21.71 11.92
N GLN A 131 6.47 22.19 12.52
CA GLN A 131 7.77 21.51 12.46
C GLN A 131 7.83 20.28 13.40
N SER A 132 6.72 19.60 13.67
CA SER A 132 6.69 18.40 14.51
C SER A 132 7.50 17.24 13.91
N ASN A 133 7.68 17.26 12.59
CA ASN A 133 8.56 16.34 11.88
C ASN A 133 10.04 16.40 12.33
N ILE A 134 10.46 17.48 13.01
CA ILE A 134 11.82 17.59 13.55
C ILE A 134 11.99 16.72 14.80
N ASN A 135 10.97 16.66 15.66
CA ASN A 135 11.04 15.93 16.92
C ASN A 135 10.61 14.45 16.81
N HIS A 136 9.65 14.17 15.90
CA HIS A 136 9.10 12.84 15.68
C HIS A 136 8.90 12.57 14.18
N PRO A 137 10.00 12.37 13.41
CA PRO A 137 9.91 12.15 11.97
C PRO A 137 9.23 10.82 11.67
N PHE A 138 8.55 10.76 10.53
CA PHE A 138 8.07 9.51 9.97
C PHE A 138 9.23 8.63 9.51
N ASN A 139 9.10 7.33 9.68
CA ASN A 139 10.03 6.36 9.12
C ASN A 139 9.98 6.40 7.59
N ASN A 140 11.12 6.25 6.95
CA ASN A 140 11.21 6.24 5.48
C ASN A 140 10.53 5.02 4.85
N ILE A 141 10.35 3.95 5.62
CA ILE A 141 9.76 2.69 5.15
C ILE A 141 8.60 2.33 6.08
N ASP A 142 7.46 1.99 5.47
CA ASP A 142 6.27 1.43 6.11
C ASP A 142 6.04 0.02 5.55
N LEU A 143 6.02 -0.97 6.43
CA LEU A 143 5.68 -2.36 6.10
C LEU A 143 4.25 -2.64 6.53
N GLY A 144 3.44 -3.10 5.60
CA GLY A 144 2.03 -3.37 5.83
C GLY A 144 1.58 -4.73 5.31
N ALA A 145 0.44 -5.16 5.83
CA ALA A 145 -0.33 -6.28 5.30
C ALA A 145 -1.69 -5.79 4.83
N PHE A 146 -2.27 -6.50 3.86
CA PHE A 146 -3.59 -6.17 3.34
C PHE A 146 -4.37 -7.41 2.94
N ILE A 147 -5.68 -7.21 2.93
CA ILE A 147 -6.64 -8.12 2.32
C ILE A 147 -7.58 -7.31 1.45
N GLY A 148 -8.12 -7.92 0.42
CA GLY A 148 -9.05 -7.25 -0.47
C GLY A 148 -9.90 -8.21 -1.27
N MET A 149 -10.81 -7.62 -2.00
CA MET A 149 -11.73 -8.32 -2.91
C MET A 149 -11.72 -7.59 -4.25
N ASN A 150 -11.70 -8.37 -5.32
CA ASN A 150 -11.81 -7.89 -6.67
C ASN A 150 -13.13 -8.35 -7.28
N TYR A 151 -13.76 -7.47 -8.04
CA TYR A 151 -14.95 -7.73 -8.81
C TYR A 151 -14.67 -7.42 -10.29
N HIS A 152 -14.69 -8.43 -11.13
CA HIS A 152 -14.44 -8.32 -12.55
C HIS A 152 -15.70 -7.77 -13.24
N LEU A 153 -15.64 -6.52 -13.71
CA LEU A 153 -16.71 -5.86 -14.46
C LEU A 153 -16.74 -6.34 -15.91
N THR A 154 -15.55 -6.51 -16.48
CA THR A 154 -15.31 -7.06 -17.82
C THR A 154 -14.00 -7.83 -17.80
N ASP A 155 -13.62 -8.46 -18.93
CA ASP A 155 -12.34 -9.17 -19.06
C ASP A 155 -11.12 -8.26 -18.81
N ASN A 156 -11.27 -6.95 -19.06
CA ASN A 156 -10.18 -5.98 -18.94
C ASN A 156 -10.34 -5.01 -17.75
N ILE A 157 -11.49 -4.94 -17.11
CA ILE A 157 -11.76 -3.97 -16.03
C ILE A 157 -12.19 -4.69 -14.78
N LEU A 158 -11.48 -4.45 -13.69
CA LEU A 158 -11.87 -4.94 -12.38
C LEU A 158 -11.94 -3.79 -11.35
N LEU A 159 -12.88 -3.89 -10.46
CA LEU A 159 -13.02 -3.04 -9.28
C LEU A 159 -12.36 -3.76 -8.10
N ASN A 160 -11.47 -3.08 -7.39
CA ASN A 160 -10.81 -3.58 -6.20
C ASN A 160 -11.24 -2.78 -4.97
N SER A 161 -11.48 -3.49 -3.87
CA SER A 161 -11.66 -2.93 -2.53
C SER A 161 -10.66 -3.58 -1.60
N ARG A 162 -9.81 -2.80 -0.96
CA ARG A 162 -8.68 -3.29 -0.14
C ARG A 162 -8.64 -2.56 1.20
N ILE A 163 -8.41 -3.31 2.26
CA ILE A 163 -8.04 -2.77 3.56
C ILE A 163 -6.59 -3.16 3.87
N SER A 164 -5.77 -2.19 4.25
CA SER A 164 -4.37 -2.40 4.62
C SER A 164 -4.05 -1.75 5.95
N ASN A 165 -3.08 -2.33 6.65
CA ASN A 165 -2.61 -1.81 7.93
C ASN A 165 -1.09 -1.97 8.04
N SER A 166 -0.42 -0.96 8.62
CA SER A 166 1.00 -1.07 8.93
C SER A 166 1.23 -2.16 9.98
N ILE A 167 2.24 -3.00 9.77
CA ILE A 167 2.70 -4.03 10.72
C ILE A 167 3.69 -3.41 11.71
N LEU A 168 4.53 -2.51 11.22
CA LEU A 168 5.50 -1.77 12.02
C LEU A 168 5.02 -0.33 12.21
N PRO A 169 5.41 0.33 13.33
CA PRO A 169 5.05 1.73 13.55
C PRO A 169 5.71 2.63 12.51
N VAL A 170 4.94 3.58 11.96
CA VAL A 170 5.42 4.55 10.98
C VAL A 170 6.12 5.74 11.62
N ARG A 171 5.87 5.99 12.92
CA ARG A 171 6.64 6.91 13.77
C ARG A 171 6.35 6.65 15.25
N PRO A 172 7.20 7.12 16.21
CA PRO A 172 6.91 7.06 17.64
C PRO A 172 5.65 7.86 18.00
N HIS A 173 5.03 7.54 19.14
CA HIS A 173 3.94 8.34 19.69
C HIS A 173 4.40 9.76 20.06
N ALA A 174 3.63 10.77 19.66
CA ALA A 174 3.89 12.15 20.01
C ALA A 174 3.51 12.47 21.49
N SER A 175 2.59 11.72 22.11
CA SER A 175 1.94 12.08 23.37
C SER A 175 1.75 10.93 24.37
N GLY A 176 2.51 9.86 24.30
CA GLY A 176 2.39 8.74 25.23
C GLY A 176 1.08 7.94 25.13
N ALA A 177 0.32 8.09 24.07
CA ALA A 177 -0.88 7.32 23.80
C ALA A 177 -0.58 5.81 23.72
N THR A 178 -1.44 4.97 24.31
CA THR A 178 -1.22 3.53 24.48
C THR A 178 -2.05 2.71 23.50
N TYR A 179 -1.75 2.82 22.20
CA TYR A 179 -2.36 1.98 21.17
C TYR A 179 -1.38 0.90 20.69
N GLN A 180 -1.89 -0.24 20.26
CA GLN A 180 -1.13 -1.32 19.62
C GLN A 180 0.18 -1.65 20.37
N LEU A 181 0.07 -2.00 21.64
CA LEU A 181 1.19 -2.29 22.54
C LEU A 181 2.13 -1.10 22.79
N ASN A 182 1.66 0.12 22.59
CA ASN A 182 2.40 1.37 22.82
C ASN A 182 3.70 1.50 22.02
N LYS A 183 3.70 0.98 20.77
CA LYS A 183 4.92 0.99 19.93
C LYS A 183 5.02 2.19 19.00
N GLY A 184 3.98 2.99 18.84
CA GLY A 184 3.96 4.16 17.95
C GLY A 184 2.67 4.28 17.16
N GLN A 185 2.73 5.03 16.05
CA GLN A 185 1.61 5.25 15.14
C GLN A 185 1.64 4.28 13.96
N TYR A 186 0.46 3.97 13.40
CA TYR A 186 0.29 3.00 12.31
C TYR A 186 -0.69 3.55 11.28
N ASN A 187 -0.40 3.35 10.00
CA ASN A 187 -1.35 3.66 8.93
C ASN A 187 -2.41 2.57 8.83
N SER A 188 -3.68 2.97 8.76
CA SER A 188 -4.80 2.14 8.37
C SER A 188 -5.45 2.76 7.14
N VAL A 189 -5.63 1.99 6.08
CA VAL A 189 -6.10 2.50 4.79
C VAL A 189 -7.20 1.59 4.23
N LEU A 190 -8.25 2.22 3.73
CA LEU A 190 -9.26 1.59 2.90
C LEU A 190 -9.15 2.21 1.50
N SER A 191 -9.02 1.40 0.47
CA SER A 191 -8.90 1.87 -0.92
C SER A 191 -9.94 1.23 -1.82
N PHE A 192 -10.37 2.02 -2.81
CA PHE A 192 -11.26 1.62 -3.89
C PHE A 192 -10.62 2.02 -5.21
N THR A 193 -10.27 1.03 -6.02
CA THR A 193 -9.51 1.25 -7.25
C THR A 193 -10.11 0.50 -8.42
N LEU A 194 -9.97 1.08 -9.60
CA LEU A 194 -10.21 0.44 -10.89
C LEU A 194 -8.88 0.01 -11.48
N HIS A 195 -8.80 -1.24 -11.92
CA HIS A 195 -7.66 -1.79 -12.62
C HIS A 195 -8.06 -2.04 -14.07
N TYR A 196 -7.22 -1.58 -15.00
CA TYR A 196 -7.39 -1.84 -16.43
C TYR A 196 -6.26 -2.74 -16.92
N ILE A 197 -6.62 -3.91 -17.41
CA ILE A 197 -5.70 -4.93 -17.95
C ILE A 197 -5.45 -4.61 -19.44
N LEU A 198 -4.17 -4.53 -19.82
CA LEU A 198 -3.71 -4.19 -21.18
C LEU A 198 -3.65 -5.43 -22.09
#